data_9d521a750e0df29cf45522e1de022298
#
_entry.id   9d521a750e0df29cf45522e1de022298
#
_cell.length_a   1.000
_cell.length_b   1.000
_cell.length_c   1.000
_cell.angle_alpha   90.00
_cell.angle_beta   90.00
_cell.angle_gamma   90.00
#
_symmetry.space_group_name_H-M   'P 1'
#
loop_
_entity.id
_entity.type
_entity.pdbx_description
1 polymer ?
#
loop_
_entity_poly.entity_id
_entity_poly.type
_entity_poly.pdbx_seq_one_letter_code
_entity_poly.pdbx_strand_id
1 'polypeptide(L)'
;MKKLSLSIMKGFGEKNQSKKEKISKNKQKLNTDQMIKKAFVLQAQGRKLEAAKYYEYLIKQGIKDYRVFSNYGIFLNEIGKHKESESKLKKAISLNPEYANAYYNLAVLFIGQGNLEKAELELKKAIKLKSDFAIAHYNLGFILKDQGKLKEAESHTQKALEVDPQFTDAYLSLSTMQTSDTSQKWHNQLFSESLLKNKNNRELVNIFFARSNILHRKGKYGESAENLITANNIKLRIHKSEVNLLIDKTKKLKISSDNYESNNQKFENYSMSIFIVGLPRCGSTLVESIISLNTKVKDLGEVNIFEESYREYKQSEKRKSLSEIYWKKLEITDSKTITTNKWLFNYQYAGIIAKAIPNAKIIHCYRNPLDNILSTYRAHFATGNNFSSSLVDSAEVYSDQDEIMKTYKKEFKDHIYSLNYDKLVTQPSEEIKSLIHWLGWNWNDLYLSPHLNKR
;
A
#
# COMPACT_ATOMS: atom_id res chain seq x y z
N MET A 1 15.92 -7.96 -0.75
CA MET A 1 16.39 -7.25 0.46
C MET A 1 16.79 -8.14 1.65
N LYS A 2 16.70 -9.48 1.58
CA LYS A 2 17.08 -10.39 2.70
C LYS A 2 18.57 -10.76 2.80
N LYS A 3 19.43 -10.41 1.82
CA LYS A 3 20.87 -10.78 1.85
C LYS A 3 21.81 -9.71 2.42
N LEU A 4 21.33 -8.51 2.71
CA LEU A 4 22.16 -7.45 3.31
C LEU A 4 22.16 -7.43 4.84
N SER A 5 21.25 -8.16 5.51
CA SER A 5 21.13 -8.15 6.96
C SER A 5 22.06 -9.15 7.68
N LEU A 6 22.56 -10.18 7.00
CA LEU A 6 23.39 -11.23 7.64
C LEU A 6 24.91 -10.97 7.56
N SER A 7 25.37 -10.09 6.69
CA SER A 7 26.81 -9.78 6.54
C SER A 7 27.31 -8.75 7.57
N ILE A 8 26.42 -7.97 8.17
CA ILE A 8 26.79 -6.89 9.11
C ILE A 8 26.91 -7.39 10.56
N MET A 9 26.40 -8.59 10.88
CA MET A 9 26.46 -9.15 12.25
C MET A 9 27.71 -9.99 12.57
N LYS A 10 28.58 -10.26 11.61
CA LYS A 10 29.80 -11.11 11.85
C LYS A 10 31.11 -10.37 12.04
N GLY A 11 31.09 -9.06 12.22
CA GLY A 11 32.30 -8.23 12.26
C GLY A 11 32.77 -7.73 13.63
N PHE A 12 32.31 -8.27 14.76
CA PHE A 12 32.81 -7.87 16.10
C PHE A 12 33.13 -9.06 16.99
N GLY A 13 34.16 -9.78 16.63
CA GLY A 13 34.80 -10.76 17.45
C GLY A 13 36.14 -11.16 16.84
N GLU A 14 37.24 -10.76 17.56
CA GLU A 14 38.62 -11.24 17.50
C GLU A 14 39.59 -10.72 16.44
N LYS A 15 40.64 -10.14 17.01
CA LYS A 15 42.06 -10.01 16.62
C LYS A 15 42.43 -8.93 15.60
N ASN A 16 42.97 -7.85 16.14
CA ASN A 16 44.37 -7.52 15.77
C ASN A 16 45.03 -6.67 16.87
N GLN A 17 45.82 -7.34 17.71
CA GLN A 17 46.96 -6.74 18.43
C GLN A 17 48.09 -6.57 17.42
N SER A 18 48.36 -5.34 17.01
CA SER A 18 49.71 -4.82 16.75
C SER A 18 49.62 -3.51 15.95
N LYS A 19 49.76 -2.43 16.66
CA LYS A 19 50.61 -1.27 16.37
C LYS A 19 50.27 -0.17 17.36
N LYS A 20 51.01 -0.15 18.46
CA LYS A 20 51.13 1.02 19.31
C LYS A 20 51.87 2.08 18.49
N GLU A 21 51.16 3.08 18.00
CA GLU A 21 51.73 4.37 17.72
C GLU A 21 50.87 5.43 18.35
N LYS A 22 51.51 6.24 19.19
CA LYS A 22 51.03 7.37 19.93
C LYS A 22 50.37 8.37 19.00
N ILE A 23 49.04 8.44 18.98
CA ILE A 23 48.31 9.64 18.68
C ILE A 23 47.41 9.88 19.88
N SER A 24 47.80 10.82 20.72
CA SER A 24 47.03 11.39 21.81
C SER A 24 45.80 12.07 21.19
N LYS A 25 44.73 11.32 20.96
CA LYS A 25 43.40 11.88 20.70
C LYS A 25 42.65 11.82 22.00
N ASN A 26 42.50 12.98 22.63
CA ASN A 26 41.48 13.28 23.63
C ASN A 26 40.11 12.93 23.04
N LYS A 27 39.72 11.68 23.00
CA LYS A 27 38.35 11.25 22.85
C LYS A 27 37.66 11.50 24.18
N GLN A 28 37.20 12.72 24.41
CA GLN A 28 36.26 13.00 25.49
C GLN A 28 35.14 11.96 25.39
N LYS A 29 35.06 11.06 26.37
CA LYS A 29 34.02 10.06 26.49
C LYS A 29 32.73 10.84 26.70
N LEU A 30 31.85 10.87 25.69
CA LEU A 30 30.57 11.55 25.79
C LEU A 30 29.83 11.05 27.03
N ASN A 31 29.29 11.98 27.82
CA ASN A 31 28.39 11.60 28.90
C ASN A 31 27.01 11.13 28.32
N THR A 32 26.22 10.53 29.16
CA THR A 32 24.91 9.95 28.76
C THR A 32 24.01 10.95 28.04
N ASP A 33 23.91 12.17 28.58
CA ASP A 33 23.05 13.23 27.98
C ASP A 33 23.57 13.70 26.62
N GLN A 34 24.89 13.78 26.47
CA GLN A 34 25.53 14.09 25.19
C GLN A 34 25.28 12.99 24.15
N MET A 35 25.29 11.71 24.57
CA MET A 35 24.98 10.58 23.69
C MET A 35 23.51 10.61 23.25
N ILE A 36 22.59 10.89 24.17
CA ILE A 36 21.15 11.03 23.87
C ILE A 36 20.94 12.17 22.85
N LYS A 37 21.50 13.36 23.12
CA LYS A 37 21.43 14.51 22.21
C LYS A 37 21.99 14.16 20.83
N LYS A 38 23.16 13.50 20.79
CA LYS A 38 23.78 13.07 19.52
C LYS A 38 22.91 12.09 18.75
N ALA A 39 22.30 11.12 19.42
CA ALA A 39 21.36 10.18 18.81
C ALA A 39 20.18 10.90 18.18
N PHE A 40 19.58 11.88 18.88
CA PHE A 40 18.46 12.68 18.34
C PHE A 40 18.87 13.54 17.15
N VAL A 41 20.05 14.17 17.19
CA VAL A 41 20.60 14.92 16.05
C VAL A 41 20.83 14.01 14.84
N LEU A 42 21.42 12.83 15.04
CA LEU A 42 21.63 11.86 13.96
C LEU A 42 20.31 11.40 13.33
N GLN A 43 19.30 11.15 14.16
CA GLN A 43 17.97 10.79 13.67
C GLN A 43 17.34 11.93 12.86
N ALA A 44 17.41 13.18 13.33
CA ALA A 44 16.93 14.35 12.62
C ALA A 44 17.65 14.57 11.28
N GLN A 45 18.92 14.19 11.19
CA GLN A 45 19.73 14.20 9.96
C GLN A 45 19.45 13.03 9.01
N GLY A 46 18.52 12.14 9.34
CA GLY A 46 18.23 10.92 8.55
C GLY A 46 19.26 9.79 8.72
N ARG A 47 20.28 9.95 9.59
CA ARG A 47 21.32 8.96 9.88
C ARG A 47 20.83 7.92 10.91
N LYS A 48 19.70 7.28 10.57
CA LYS A 48 18.92 6.44 11.49
C LYS A 48 19.69 5.24 12.03
N LEU A 49 20.51 4.58 11.19
CA LEU A 49 21.34 3.44 11.60
C LEU A 49 22.39 3.83 12.66
N GLU A 50 22.94 5.01 12.55
CA GLU A 50 23.90 5.51 13.52
C GLU A 50 23.21 5.92 14.82
N ALA A 51 22.06 6.58 14.73
CA ALA A 51 21.24 6.89 15.89
C ALA A 51 20.85 5.62 16.67
N ALA A 52 20.44 4.57 15.95
CA ALA A 52 20.06 3.28 16.54
C ALA A 52 21.18 2.64 17.37
N LYS A 53 22.43 2.73 16.92
CA LYS A 53 23.59 2.24 17.70
C LYS A 53 23.72 2.94 19.05
N TYR A 54 23.47 4.26 19.09
CA TYR A 54 23.45 5.01 20.35
C TYR A 54 22.28 4.61 21.24
N TYR A 55 21.07 4.46 20.68
CA TYR A 55 19.90 3.99 21.44
C TYR A 55 20.13 2.62 22.03
N GLU A 56 20.64 1.67 21.24
CA GLU A 56 20.94 0.31 21.70
C GLU A 56 21.98 0.31 22.81
N TYR A 57 23.06 1.06 22.66
CA TYR A 57 24.09 1.21 23.67
C TYR A 57 23.51 1.79 24.98
N LEU A 58 22.76 2.88 24.90
CA LEU A 58 22.14 3.53 26.05
C LEU A 58 21.20 2.58 26.80
N ILE A 59 20.39 1.81 26.07
CA ILE A 59 19.47 0.83 26.65
C ILE A 59 20.24 -0.29 27.36
N LYS A 60 21.36 -0.78 26.76
CA LYS A 60 22.25 -1.77 27.39
C LYS A 60 22.91 -1.25 28.67
N GLN A 61 23.14 0.06 28.75
CA GLN A 61 23.64 0.70 29.98
C GLN A 61 22.56 0.95 31.04
N GLY A 62 21.32 0.49 30.81
CA GLY A 62 20.21 0.61 31.76
C GLY A 62 19.52 1.98 31.79
N ILE A 63 19.70 2.79 30.79
CA ILE A 63 19.05 4.12 30.70
C ILE A 63 17.53 3.99 30.82
N LYS A 64 16.90 4.88 31.62
CA LYS A 64 15.45 4.94 31.81
C LYS A 64 14.85 6.21 31.18
N ASP A 65 15.31 6.60 29.98
CA ASP A 65 14.75 7.74 29.25
C ASP A 65 13.71 7.25 28.24
N TYR A 66 12.44 7.61 28.47
CA TYR A 66 11.31 7.23 27.62
C TYR A 66 11.48 7.63 26.16
N ARG A 67 12.18 8.74 25.87
CA ARG A 67 12.42 9.24 24.50
C ARG A 67 13.35 8.30 23.74
N VAL A 68 14.38 7.77 24.41
CA VAL A 68 15.31 6.78 23.84
C VAL A 68 14.55 5.52 23.42
N PHE A 69 13.68 5.00 24.28
CA PHE A 69 12.86 3.82 23.98
C PHE A 69 11.89 4.10 22.85
N SER A 70 11.22 5.26 22.84
CA SER A 70 10.28 5.63 21.79
C SER A 70 10.96 5.76 20.43
N ASN A 71 12.08 6.46 20.34
CA ASN A 71 12.81 6.66 19.10
C ASN A 71 13.44 5.36 18.58
N TYR A 72 13.94 4.51 19.47
CA TYR A 72 14.43 3.19 19.08
C TYR A 72 13.28 2.29 18.59
N GLY A 73 12.09 2.40 19.20
CA GLY A 73 10.89 1.71 18.75
C GLY A 73 10.51 2.09 17.31
N ILE A 74 10.55 3.39 16.96
CA ILE A 74 10.31 3.85 15.58
C ILE A 74 11.31 3.20 14.62
N PHE A 75 12.59 3.25 14.93
CA PHE A 75 13.63 2.64 14.09
C PHE A 75 13.39 1.14 13.87
N LEU A 76 13.05 0.41 14.94
CA LEU A 76 12.75 -1.02 14.86
C LEU A 76 11.55 -1.32 13.96
N ASN A 77 10.52 -0.46 14.00
CA ASN A 77 9.36 -0.57 13.11
C ASN A 77 9.76 -0.38 11.63
N GLU A 78 10.58 0.61 11.35
CA GLU A 78 11.06 0.90 9.98
C GLU A 78 11.87 -0.25 9.36
N ILE A 79 12.58 -1.03 10.18
CA ILE A 79 13.34 -2.21 9.72
C ILE A 79 12.54 -3.52 9.81
N GLY A 80 11.22 -3.45 10.07
CA GLY A 80 10.31 -4.60 10.11
C GLY A 80 10.38 -5.44 11.40
N LYS A 81 11.08 -4.98 12.44
CA LYS A 81 11.16 -5.67 13.74
C LYS A 81 9.98 -5.29 14.65
N HIS A 82 8.78 -5.57 14.19
CA HIS A 82 7.55 -5.08 14.79
C HIS A 82 7.35 -5.50 16.25
N LYS A 83 7.66 -6.77 16.63
CA LYS A 83 7.55 -7.24 18.02
C LYS A 83 8.49 -6.50 18.96
N GLU A 84 9.75 -6.29 18.54
CA GLU A 84 10.73 -5.54 19.31
C GLU A 84 10.31 -4.07 19.43
N SER A 85 9.83 -3.46 18.33
CA SER A 85 9.28 -2.10 18.31
C SER A 85 8.16 -1.92 19.34
N GLU A 86 7.15 -2.79 19.33
CA GLU A 86 6.04 -2.74 20.27
C GLU A 86 6.53 -2.80 21.73
N SER A 87 7.47 -3.71 22.02
CA SER A 87 8.07 -3.83 23.37
C SER A 87 8.74 -2.53 23.81
N LYS A 88 9.49 -1.86 22.90
CA LYS A 88 10.18 -0.60 23.22
C LYS A 88 9.22 0.55 23.42
N LEU A 89 8.18 0.65 22.57
CA LEU A 89 7.16 1.69 22.69
C LEU A 89 6.33 1.53 23.98
N LYS A 90 5.94 0.31 24.34
CA LYS A 90 5.28 0.04 25.63
C LYS A 90 6.20 0.36 26.82
N LYS A 91 7.50 0.13 26.70
CA LYS A 91 8.47 0.55 27.73
C LYS A 91 8.54 2.06 27.83
N ALA A 92 8.54 2.79 26.73
CA ALA A 92 8.48 4.26 26.73
C ALA A 92 7.23 4.76 27.50
N ILE A 93 6.06 4.19 27.19
CA ILE A 93 4.80 4.50 27.89
C ILE A 93 4.90 4.17 29.40
N SER A 94 5.48 3.03 29.77
CA SER A 94 5.61 2.67 31.18
C SER A 94 6.56 3.60 31.96
N LEU A 95 7.54 4.22 31.27
CA LEU A 95 8.46 5.18 31.87
C LEU A 95 7.85 6.59 31.95
N ASN A 96 7.03 6.96 31.00
CA ASN A 96 6.27 8.23 31.01
C ASN A 96 4.89 8.01 30.37
N PRO A 97 3.82 7.74 31.18
CA PRO A 97 2.49 7.52 30.69
C PRO A 97 1.84 8.76 30.02
N GLU A 98 2.38 9.96 30.23
CA GLU A 98 1.88 11.20 29.63
C GLU A 98 2.59 11.58 28.32
N TYR A 99 3.50 10.74 27.83
CA TYR A 99 4.24 11.01 26.60
C TYR A 99 3.40 10.66 25.37
N ALA A 100 2.61 11.60 24.87
CA ALA A 100 1.70 11.44 23.72
C ALA A 100 2.38 10.83 22.48
N ASN A 101 3.64 11.19 22.22
CA ASN A 101 4.36 10.65 21.05
C ASN A 101 4.56 9.13 21.11
N ALA A 102 4.69 8.51 22.28
CA ALA A 102 4.85 7.06 22.39
C ALA A 102 3.55 6.33 21.99
N TYR A 103 2.40 6.84 22.38
CA TYR A 103 1.09 6.32 21.95
C TYR A 103 0.89 6.50 20.45
N TYR A 104 1.23 7.67 19.92
CA TYR A 104 1.20 7.92 18.48
C TYR A 104 2.09 6.92 17.70
N ASN A 105 3.31 6.70 18.15
CA ASN A 105 4.24 5.78 17.50
C ASN A 105 3.76 4.32 17.58
N LEU A 106 3.12 3.94 18.68
CA LEU A 106 2.48 2.63 18.83
C LEU A 106 1.29 2.48 17.87
N ALA A 107 0.51 3.53 17.70
CA ALA A 107 -0.57 3.55 16.71
C ALA A 107 -0.04 3.41 15.27
N VAL A 108 1.03 4.11 14.91
CA VAL A 108 1.68 3.98 13.59
C VAL A 108 2.16 2.55 13.35
N LEU A 109 2.73 1.88 14.37
CA LEU A 109 3.08 0.47 14.29
C LEU A 109 1.85 -0.40 13.98
N PHE A 110 0.74 -0.19 14.69
CA PHE A 110 -0.51 -0.96 14.48
C PHE A 110 -1.16 -0.68 13.12
N ILE A 111 -1.09 0.56 12.60
CA ILE A 111 -1.50 0.88 11.22
C ILE A 111 -0.70 0.05 10.23
N GLY A 112 0.62 -0.01 10.37
CA GLY A 112 1.49 -0.81 9.51
C GLY A 112 1.24 -2.32 9.57
N GLN A 113 0.62 -2.81 10.62
CA GLN A 113 0.19 -4.19 10.81
C GLN A 113 -1.27 -4.46 10.38
N GLY A 114 -1.99 -3.44 9.91
CA GLY A 114 -3.41 -3.52 9.59
C GLY A 114 -4.35 -3.63 10.80
N ASN A 115 -3.83 -3.46 12.03
CA ASN A 115 -4.65 -3.51 13.25
C ASN A 115 -5.23 -2.14 13.58
N LEU A 116 -6.24 -1.75 12.80
CA LEU A 116 -6.81 -0.40 12.87
C LEU A 116 -7.53 -0.11 14.17
N GLU A 117 -8.12 -1.13 14.81
CA GLU A 117 -8.81 -0.96 16.11
C GLU A 117 -7.83 -0.56 17.23
N LYS A 118 -6.69 -1.26 17.32
CA LYS A 118 -5.65 -0.89 18.30
C LYS A 118 -5.04 0.47 17.97
N ALA A 119 -4.83 0.76 16.70
CA ALA A 119 -4.30 2.04 16.26
C ALA A 119 -5.24 3.19 16.66
N GLU A 120 -6.55 3.04 16.44
CA GLU A 120 -7.56 4.02 16.85
C GLU A 120 -7.51 4.31 18.35
N LEU A 121 -7.42 3.24 19.18
CA LEU A 121 -7.33 3.37 20.63
C LEU A 121 -6.10 4.20 21.05
N GLU A 122 -4.94 3.88 20.50
CA GLU A 122 -3.69 4.58 20.85
C GLU A 122 -3.66 6.01 20.33
N LEU A 123 -4.23 6.30 19.16
CA LEU A 123 -4.39 7.67 18.66
C LEU A 123 -5.30 8.52 19.56
N LYS A 124 -6.43 7.97 20.03
CA LYS A 124 -7.31 8.66 20.96
C LYS A 124 -6.61 9.00 22.26
N LYS A 125 -5.75 8.12 22.79
CA LYS A 125 -4.91 8.40 23.97
C LYS A 125 -3.89 9.52 23.67
N ALA A 126 -3.21 9.46 22.52
CA ALA A 126 -2.25 10.48 22.13
C ALA A 126 -2.90 11.86 22.03
N ILE A 127 -4.08 11.95 21.42
CA ILE A 127 -4.87 13.19 21.28
C ILE A 127 -5.39 13.68 22.64
N LYS A 128 -5.80 12.76 23.52
CA LYS A 128 -6.21 13.14 24.89
C LYS A 128 -5.07 13.79 25.67
N LEU A 129 -3.84 13.30 25.52
CA LEU A 129 -2.66 13.84 26.19
C LEU A 129 -2.13 15.12 25.50
N LYS A 130 -2.33 15.23 24.18
CA LYS A 130 -1.89 16.36 23.37
C LYS A 130 -2.97 16.70 22.35
N SER A 131 -3.88 17.61 22.68
CA SER A 131 -5.02 17.99 21.83
C SER A 131 -4.63 18.74 20.56
N ASP A 132 -3.43 19.35 20.51
CA ASP A 132 -2.84 20.05 19.38
C ASP A 132 -1.86 19.12 18.57
N PHE A 133 -2.18 17.83 18.45
CA PHE A 133 -1.36 16.88 17.75
C PHE A 133 -1.88 16.63 16.31
N ALA A 134 -1.58 17.56 15.40
CA ALA A 134 -2.12 17.57 14.03
C ALA A 134 -2.03 16.20 13.31
N ILE A 135 -0.84 15.56 13.33
CA ILE A 135 -0.64 14.28 12.64
C ILE A 135 -1.42 13.13 13.30
N ALA A 136 -1.66 13.18 14.62
CA ALA A 136 -2.49 12.18 15.30
C ALA A 136 -3.96 12.33 14.92
N HIS A 137 -4.46 13.55 14.82
CA HIS A 137 -5.79 13.84 14.30
C HIS A 137 -5.95 13.38 12.86
N TYR A 138 -4.99 13.66 11.99
CA TYR A 138 -5.01 13.20 10.61
C TYR A 138 -5.07 11.67 10.50
N ASN A 139 -4.21 10.95 11.24
CA ASN A 139 -4.19 9.48 11.20
C ASN A 139 -5.48 8.87 11.78
N LEU A 140 -6.07 9.48 12.80
CA LEU A 140 -7.38 9.06 13.30
C LEU A 140 -8.48 9.29 12.25
N GLY A 141 -8.46 10.44 11.58
CA GLY A 141 -9.35 10.73 10.44
C GLY A 141 -9.22 9.70 9.32
N PHE A 142 -7.98 9.29 9.00
CA PHE A 142 -7.71 8.25 8.01
C PHE A 142 -8.35 6.90 8.38
N ILE A 143 -8.16 6.44 9.63
CA ILE A 143 -8.74 5.18 10.12
C ILE A 143 -10.28 5.26 10.12
N LEU A 144 -10.86 6.36 10.60
CA LEU A 144 -12.30 6.54 10.62
C LEU A 144 -12.92 6.56 9.23
N LYS A 145 -12.21 7.14 8.25
CA LYS A 145 -12.61 7.10 6.84
C LYS A 145 -12.66 5.67 6.30
N ASP A 146 -11.63 4.87 6.61
CA ASP A 146 -11.55 3.47 6.19
C ASP A 146 -12.67 2.63 6.81
N GLN A 147 -13.08 2.95 8.06
CA GLN A 147 -14.23 2.37 8.73
C GLN A 147 -15.60 2.88 8.25
N GLY A 148 -15.64 3.79 7.27
CA GLY A 148 -16.88 4.41 6.77
C GLY A 148 -17.49 5.49 7.68
N LYS A 149 -16.83 5.86 8.77
CA LYS A 149 -17.27 6.92 9.72
C LYS A 149 -16.91 8.30 9.19
N LEU A 150 -17.48 8.66 8.03
CA LEU A 150 -17.04 9.82 7.24
C LEU A 150 -17.15 11.17 7.98
N LYS A 151 -18.21 11.40 8.77
CA LYS A 151 -18.39 12.65 9.53
C LYS A 151 -17.31 12.84 10.60
N GLU A 152 -16.98 11.78 11.34
CA GLU A 152 -15.94 11.81 12.34
C GLU A 152 -14.56 11.96 11.70
N ALA A 153 -14.32 11.27 10.58
CA ALA A 153 -13.11 11.38 9.78
C ALA A 153 -12.87 12.83 9.31
N GLU A 154 -13.92 13.47 8.80
CA GLU A 154 -13.87 14.87 8.38
C GLU A 154 -13.51 15.79 9.56
N SER A 155 -14.21 15.67 10.69
CA SER A 155 -13.98 16.47 11.90
C SER A 155 -12.54 16.38 12.38
N HIS A 156 -11.98 15.17 12.47
CA HIS A 156 -10.59 14.98 12.89
C HIS A 156 -9.60 15.50 11.85
N THR A 157 -9.86 15.33 10.54
CA THR A 157 -8.97 15.86 9.50
C THR A 157 -9.02 17.40 9.44
N GLN A 158 -10.18 18.02 9.68
CA GLN A 158 -10.28 19.48 9.82
C GLN A 158 -9.52 19.97 11.06
N LYS A 159 -9.59 19.24 12.16
CA LYS A 159 -8.83 19.57 13.37
C LYS A 159 -7.33 19.54 13.13
N ALA A 160 -6.84 18.61 12.30
CA ALA A 160 -5.44 18.62 11.90
C ALA A 160 -5.04 19.92 11.18
N LEU A 161 -5.89 20.46 10.30
CA LEU A 161 -5.65 21.75 9.62
C LEU A 161 -5.81 22.97 10.53
N GLU A 162 -6.66 22.90 11.54
CA GLU A 162 -6.75 23.98 12.55
C GLU A 162 -5.44 24.10 13.34
N VAL A 163 -4.83 22.94 13.67
CA VAL A 163 -3.55 22.87 14.38
C VAL A 163 -2.37 23.22 13.48
N ASP A 164 -2.34 22.63 12.28
CA ASP A 164 -1.30 22.89 11.28
C ASP A 164 -1.91 23.23 9.91
N PRO A 165 -2.11 24.51 9.61
CA PRO A 165 -2.63 24.96 8.32
C PRO A 165 -1.71 24.66 7.12
N GLN A 166 -0.48 24.20 7.36
CA GLN A 166 0.47 23.83 6.31
C GLN A 166 0.48 22.34 6.00
N PHE A 167 -0.35 21.53 6.66
CA PHE A 167 -0.40 20.08 6.54
C PHE A 167 -1.12 19.62 5.27
N THR A 168 -0.39 19.45 4.18
CA THR A 168 -0.94 19.23 2.84
C THR A 168 -1.65 17.88 2.64
N ASP A 169 -1.25 16.82 3.37
CA ASP A 169 -1.93 15.53 3.33
C ASP A 169 -3.39 15.63 3.84
N ALA A 170 -3.66 16.52 4.79
CA ALA A 170 -5.01 16.74 5.31
C ALA A 170 -5.92 17.44 4.28
N TYR A 171 -5.41 18.41 3.50
CA TYR A 171 -6.16 19.00 2.38
C TYR A 171 -6.53 17.96 1.33
N LEU A 172 -5.57 17.10 0.96
CA LEU A 172 -5.83 16.03 0.00
C LEU A 172 -6.89 15.06 0.53
N SER A 173 -6.77 14.65 1.80
CA SER A 173 -7.74 13.75 2.43
C SER A 173 -9.15 14.34 2.44
N LEU A 174 -9.33 15.58 2.90
CA LEU A 174 -10.62 16.28 2.89
C LEU A 174 -11.19 16.44 1.48
N SER A 175 -10.33 16.73 0.50
CA SER A 175 -10.75 16.87 -0.89
C SER A 175 -11.32 15.59 -1.50
N THR A 176 -11.05 14.43 -0.91
CA THR A 176 -11.59 13.12 -1.37
C THR A 176 -12.83 12.68 -0.60
N MET A 177 -13.17 13.33 0.52
CA MET A 177 -14.40 13.07 1.26
C MET A 177 -15.56 13.88 0.65
N GLN A 178 -16.76 13.32 0.70
CA GLN A 178 -17.97 14.09 0.41
C GLN A 178 -18.31 14.88 1.68
N THR A 179 -17.78 16.08 1.75
CA THR A 179 -18.00 16.94 2.90
C THR A 179 -19.27 17.75 2.69
N SER A 180 -20.05 17.97 3.77
CA SER A 180 -21.09 18.97 3.77
C SER A 180 -20.45 20.36 3.50
N ASP A 181 -21.12 21.20 2.74
CA ASP A 181 -20.64 22.50 2.21
C ASP A 181 -20.22 23.55 3.28
N THR A 182 -20.14 23.16 4.55
CA THR A 182 -20.06 24.06 5.72
C THR A 182 -18.67 24.57 6.05
N SER A 183 -17.59 24.08 5.41
CA SER A 183 -16.23 24.47 5.80
C SER A 183 -15.50 25.35 4.76
N GLN A 184 -16.01 26.55 4.53
CA GLN A 184 -15.35 27.54 3.65
C GLN A 184 -13.90 27.90 4.07
N LYS A 185 -13.57 27.75 5.36
CA LYS A 185 -12.27 28.20 5.90
C LYS A 185 -11.08 27.46 5.30
N TRP A 186 -11.09 26.12 5.31
CA TRP A 186 -9.98 25.35 4.76
C TRP A 186 -9.94 25.42 3.21
N HIS A 187 -11.10 25.62 2.54
CA HIS A 187 -11.13 25.88 1.10
C HIS A 187 -10.35 27.17 0.77
N ASN A 188 -10.61 28.27 1.48
CA ASN A 188 -9.90 29.52 1.26
C ASN A 188 -8.39 29.37 1.47
N GLN A 189 -7.98 28.62 2.50
CA GLN A 189 -6.58 28.31 2.74
C GLN A 189 -5.97 27.47 1.61
N LEU A 190 -6.68 26.41 1.14
CA LEU A 190 -6.22 25.56 0.04
C LEU A 190 -5.92 26.38 -1.23
N PHE A 191 -6.73 27.40 -1.52
CA PHE A 191 -6.57 28.22 -2.72
C PHE A 191 -5.68 29.44 -2.52
N SER A 192 -5.13 29.64 -1.33
CA SER A 192 -4.21 30.76 -1.08
C SER A 192 -2.84 30.53 -1.73
N GLU A 193 -2.22 31.60 -2.23
CA GLU A 193 -0.84 31.54 -2.74
C GLU A 193 0.20 31.31 -1.63
N SER A 194 -0.13 31.68 -0.40
CA SER A 194 0.74 31.47 0.75
C SER A 194 0.97 29.99 1.04
N LEU A 195 -0.01 29.11 0.71
CA LEU A 195 0.12 27.67 0.90
C LEU A 195 1.17 27.04 -0.05
N LEU A 196 1.45 27.64 -1.19
CA LEU A 196 2.44 27.12 -2.15
C LEU A 196 3.89 27.45 -1.78
N LYS A 197 4.10 28.45 -0.88
CA LYS A 197 5.44 28.93 -0.53
C LYS A 197 6.21 27.85 0.24
N ASN A 198 7.48 27.66 -0.13
CA ASN A 198 8.43 26.74 0.53
C ASN A 198 7.97 25.27 0.56
N LYS A 199 7.10 24.86 -0.39
CA LYS A 199 6.63 23.48 -0.50
C LYS A 199 7.56 22.62 -1.35
N ASN A 200 7.81 21.40 -0.87
CA ASN A 200 8.48 20.40 -1.69
C ASN A 200 7.52 19.83 -2.75
N ASN A 201 8.07 19.06 -3.70
CA ASN A 201 7.29 18.51 -4.80
C ASN A 201 6.12 17.62 -4.35
N ARG A 202 6.29 16.82 -3.29
CA ARG A 202 5.21 15.97 -2.76
C ARG A 202 4.07 16.82 -2.20
N GLU A 203 4.39 17.86 -1.45
CA GLU A 203 3.41 18.77 -0.88
C GLU A 203 2.65 19.54 -1.98
N LEU A 204 3.35 20.00 -3.02
CA LEU A 204 2.71 20.62 -4.19
C LEU A 204 1.76 19.68 -4.91
N VAL A 205 2.16 18.43 -5.11
CA VAL A 205 1.27 17.37 -5.68
C VAL A 205 0.00 17.25 -4.86
N ASN A 206 0.10 17.15 -3.54
CA ASN A 206 -1.08 17.04 -2.67
C ASN A 206 -2.01 18.25 -2.81
N ILE A 207 -1.45 19.48 -2.83
CA ILE A 207 -2.22 20.71 -2.98
C ILE A 207 -2.95 20.74 -4.33
N PHE A 208 -2.26 20.47 -5.43
CA PHE A 208 -2.86 20.55 -6.76
C PHE A 208 -3.90 19.44 -7.00
N PHE A 209 -3.70 18.22 -6.49
CA PHE A 209 -4.76 17.21 -6.50
C PHE A 209 -5.97 17.63 -5.66
N ALA A 210 -5.75 18.21 -4.47
CA ALA A 210 -6.84 18.70 -3.64
C ALA A 210 -7.62 19.84 -4.32
N ARG A 211 -6.93 20.82 -4.91
CA ARG A 211 -7.55 21.89 -5.71
C ARG A 211 -8.38 21.33 -6.87
N SER A 212 -7.80 20.39 -7.63
CA SER A 212 -8.50 19.73 -8.74
C SER A 212 -9.77 19.02 -8.28
N ASN A 213 -9.74 18.27 -7.18
CA ASN A 213 -10.90 17.57 -6.65
C ASN A 213 -12.03 18.54 -6.25
N ILE A 214 -11.70 19.63 -5.58
CA ILE A 214 -12.69 20.65 -5.16
C ILE A 214 -13.28 21.36 -6.37
N LEU A 215 -12.46 21.79 -7.33
CA LEU A 215 -12.90 22.47 -8.55
C LEU A 215 -13.80 21.58 -9.41
N HIS A 216 -13.46 20.32 -9.53
CA HIS A 216 -14.28 19.34 -10.25
C HIS A 216 -15.69 19.22 -9.63
N ARG A 217 -15.78 19.09 -8.30
CA ARG A 217 -17.08 19.05 -7.61
C ARG A 217 -17.91 20.32 -7.79
N LYS A 218 -17.24 21.46 -7.94
CA LYS A 218 -17.90 22.74 -8.22
C LYS A 218 -18.26 22.94 -9.69
N GLY A 219 -18.06 21.94 -10.55
CA GLY A 219 -18.33 22.04 -12.00
C GLY A 219 -17.31 22.87 -12.78
N LYS A 220 -16.23 23.34 -12.14
CA LYS A 220 -15.16 24.13 -12.74
C LYS A 220 -14.13 23.21 -13.42
N TYR A 221 -14.55 22.53 -14.48
CA TYR A 221 -13.76 21.46 -15.08
C TYR A 221 -12.45 21.93 -15.72
N GLY A 222 -12.43 23.12 -16.34
CA GLY A 222 -11.22 23.71 -16.93
C GLY A 222 -10.14 23.96 -15.87
N GLU A 223 -10.48 24.73 -14.82
CA GLU A 223 -9.58 24.99 -13.70
C GLU A 223 -9.13 23.69 -12.98
N SER A 224 -10.04 22.71 -12.87
CA SER A 224 -9.73 21.39 -12.32
C SER A 224 -8.68 20.67 -13.17
N ALA A 225 -8.81 20.69 -14.48
CA ALA A 225 -7.87 20.05 -15.40
C ALA A 225 -6.48 20.68 -15.32
N GLU A 226 -6.38 22.00 -15.26
CA GLU A 226 -5.09 22.73 -15.13
C GLU A 226 -4.34 22.32 -13.87
N ASN A 227 -5.05 22.26 -12.72
CA ASN A 227 -4.46 21.82 -11.46
C ASN A 227 -4.02 20.35 -11.54
N LEU A 228 -4.82 19.49 -12.17
CA LEU A 228 -4.51 18.07 -12.34
C LEU A 228 -3.29 17.84 -13.24
N ILE A 229 -3.19 18.58 -14.35
CA ILE A 229 -2.02 18.56 -15.25
C ILE A 229 -0.76 19.00 -14.48
N THR A 230 -0.87 20.06 -13.70
CA THR A 230 0.25 20.55 -12.88
C THR A 230 0.71 19.48 -11.89
N ALA A 231 -0.22 18.87 -11.16
CA ALA A 231 0.09 17.80 -10.19
C ALA A 231 0.79 16.62 -10.86
N ASN A 232 0.26 16.13 -11.98
CA ASN A 232 0.81 14.98 -12.69
C ASN A 232 2.16 15.28 -13.35
N ASN A 233 2.36 16.49 -13.88
CA ASN A 233 3.65 16.92 -14.39
C ASN A 233 4.74 16.95 -13.30
N ILE A 234 4.40 17.39 -12.08
CA ILE A 234 5.32 17.31 -10.95
C ILE A 234 5.63 15.85 -10.60
N LYS A 235 4.63 14.98 -10.58
CA LYS A 235 4.84 13.52 -10.34
C LYS A 235 5.78 12.90 -11.36
N LEU A 236 5.61 13.20 -12.64
CA LEU A 236 6.48 12.68 -13.72
C LEU A 236 7.93 13.17 -13.62
N ARG A 237 8.15 14.37 -13.03
CA ARG A 237 9.51 14.86 -12.73
C ARG A 237 10.16 14.10 -11.57
N ILE A 238 9.37 13.68 -10.57
CA ILE A 238 9.86 12.90 -9.42
C ILE A 238 10.11 11.44 -9.82
N HIS A 239 9.15 10.85 -10.54
CA HIS A 239 9.15 9.46 -10.96
C HIS A 239 8.75 9.38 -12.43
N LYS A 240 9.72 9.09 -13.29
CA LYS A 240 9.44 8.90 -14.72
C LYS A 240 8.46 7.75 -14.93
N SER A 241 7.63 7.91 -15.92
CA SER A 241 6.83 6.79 -16.43
C SER A 241 7.75 5.80 -17.15
N GLU A 242 7.64 4.54 -16.77
CA GLU A 242 8.42 3.45 -17.35
C GLU A 242 7.51 2.52 -18.17
N VAL A 243 6.62 3.11 -18.97
CA VAL A 243 5.60 2.40 -19.74
C VAL A 243 6.22 1.34 -20.66
N ASN A 244 7.32 1.65 -21.33
CA ASN A 244 8.01 0.70 -22.21
C ASN A 244 8.50 -0.55 -21.46
N LEU A 245 9.00 -0.41 -20.22
CA LEU A 245 9.41 -1.55 -19.40
C LEU A 245 8.23 -2.44 -19.04
N LEU A 246 7.06 -1.83 -18.79
CA LEU A 246 5.84 -2.57 -18.47
C LEU A 246 5.34 -3.37 -19.67
N ILE A 247 5.29 -2.75 -20.85
CA ILE A 247 4.90 -3.38 -22.12
C ILE A 247 5.91 -4.48 -22.53
N ASP A 248 7.20 -4.22 -22.42
CA ASP A 248 8.23 -5.23 -22.67
C ASP A 248 8.13 -6.43 -21.72
N LYS A 249 7.75 -6.19 -20.47
CA LYS A 249 7.47 -7.27 -19.51
C LYS A 249 6.30 -8.12 -20.00
N THR A 250 5.20 -7.49 -20.45
CA THR A 250 4.02 -8.20 -20.99
C THR A 250 4.44 -9.11 -22.16
N LYS A 251 5.19 -8.59 -23.14
CA LYS A 251 5.67 -9.36 -24.30
C LYS A 251 6.55 -10.54 -23.89
N LYS A 252 7.51 -10.34 -22.98
CA LYS A 252 8.38 -11.41 -22.47
C LYS A 252 7.60 -12.49 -21.73
N LEU A 253 6.57 -12.11 -20.97
CA LEU A 253 5.73 -13.04 -20.25
C LEU A 253 4.79 -13.81 -21.19
N LYS A 254 4.31 -13.21 -22.28
CA LYS A 254 3.57 -13.92 -23.33
C LYS A 254 4.43 -15.03 -23.94
N ILE A 255 5.66 -14.72 -24.35
CA ILE A 255 6.61 -15.73 -24.87
C ILE A 255 6.86 -16.83 -23.82
N SER A 256 7.02 -16.43 -22.56
CA SER A 256 7.19 -17.40 -21.46
C SER A 256 5.95 -18.28 -21.26
N SER A 257 4.76 -17.72 -21.46
CA SER A 257 3.49 -18.46 -21.42
C SER A 257 3.38 -19.47 -22.56
N ASP A 258 3.76 -19.07 -23.78
CA ASP A 258 3.70 -19.95 -24.94
C ASP A 258 4.60 -21.17 -24.77
N ASN A 259 5.78 -20.94 -24.22
CA ASN A 259 6.80 -21.98 -23.96
C ASN A 259 6.63 -22.70 -22.59
N TYR A 260 5.56 -22.41 -21.84
CA TYR A 260 5.31 -23.09 -20.58
C TYR A 260 4.63 -24.42 -20.83
N GLU A 261 5.33 -25.49 -20.50
CA GLU A 261 4.76 -26.86 -20.54
C GLU A 261 3.98 -27.11 -19.24
N SER A 262 2.70 -27.39 -19.37
CA SER A 262 1.89 -27.81 -18.23
C SER A 262 2.33 -29.22 -17.80
N ASN A 263 2.81 -29.35 -16.57
CA ASN A 263 2.99 -30.65 -15.97
C ASN A 263 1.62 -31.27 -15.78
N ASN A 264 1.28 -32.32 -16.55
CA ASN A 264 0.05 -33.08 -16.46
C ASN A 264 -0.06 -33.93 -15.16
N GLN A 265 0.45 -33.42 -14.04
CA GLN A 265 0.19 -34.05 -12.75
C GLN A 265 -1.29 -33.86 -12.40
N LYS A 266 -2.00 -34.94 -12.17
CA LYS A 266 -3.38 -34.91 -11.66
C LYS A 266 -3.38 -34.28 -10.26
N PHE A 267 -3.75 -33.03 -10.21
CA PHE A 267 -3.84 -32.25 -8.97
C PHE A 267 -5.27 -32.33 -8.41
N GLU A 268 -5.69 -33.50 -7.94
CA GLU A 268 -7.07 -33.72 -7.45
C GLU A 268 -7.36 -32.99 -6.11
N ASN A 269 -6.36 -32.43 -5.45
CA ASN A 269 -6.48 -31.90 -4.07
C ASN A 269 -6.15 -30.42 -3.87
N TYR A 270 -6.06 -29.62 -4.93
CA TYR A 270 -5.80 -28.19 -4.74
C TYR A 270 -7.08 -27.34 -4.70
N SER A 271 -7.10 -26.39 -3.78
CA SER A 271 -8.14 -25.37 -3.66
C SER A 271 -8.28 -24.55 -4.95
N MET A 272 -9.44 -23.93 -5.15
CA MET A 272 -9.64 -22.94 -6.22
C MET A 272 -8.91 -21.66 -5.86
N SER A 273 -8.18 -21.07 -6.82
CA SER A 273 -7.60 -19.72 -6.69
C SER A 273 -8.18 -18.80 -7.76
N ILE A 274 -8.79 -17.71 -7.33
CA ILE A 274 -9.43 -16.70 -8.19
C ILE A 274 -8.49 -15.49 -8.30
N PHE A 275 -8.01 -15.24 -9.51
CA PHE A 275 -7.18 -14.07 -9.81
C PHE A 275 -8.04 -12.97 -10.41
N ILE A 276 -8.13 -11.83 -9.71
CA ILE A 276 -8.81 -10.64 -10.23
C ILE A 276 -7.75 -9.76 -10.87
N VAL A 277 -7.85 -9.58 -12.18
CA VAL A 277 -6.85 -8.90 -13.01
C VAL A 277 -7.47 -7.76 -13.80
N GLY A 278 -6.64 -6.81 -14.23
CA GLY A 278 -7.06 -5.64 -15.00
C GLY A 278 -6.13 -4.46 -14.77
N LEU A 279 -6.62 -3.26 -14.97
CA LEU A 279 -5.91 -2.03 -14.62
C LEU A 279 -6.51 -1.36 -13.38
N PRO A 280 -5.77 -0.49 -12.70
CA PRO A 280 -6.34 0.32 -11.63
C PRO A 280 -7.64 1.01 -12.08
N ARG A 281 -8.60 1.14 -11.18
CA ARG A 281 -9.91 1.79 -11.43
C ARG A 281 -10.88 1.02 -12.35
N CYS A 282 -10.64 -0.24 -12.63
CA CYS A 282 -11.53 -1.12 -13.40
C CYS A 282 -12.68 -1.75 -12.59
N GLY A 283 -12.84 -1.41 -11.30
CA GLY A 283 -13.88 -1.97 -10.44
C GLY A 283 -13.53 -3.26 -9.70
N SER A 284 -12.28 -3.70 -9.74
CA SER A 284 -11.79 -4.94 -9.13
C SER A 284 -12.11 -5.07 -7.63
N THR A 285 -12.13 -3.96 -6.89
CA THR A 285 -12.48 -3.94 -5.47
C THR A 285 -13.95 -4.32 -5.23
N LEU A 286 -14.86 -3.83 -6.07
CA LEU A 286 -16.27 -4.20 -6.00
C LEU A 286 -16.45 -5.71 -6.30
N VAL A 287 -15.76 -6.21 -7.32
CA VAL A 287 -15.82 -7.64 -7.70
C VAL A 287 -15.31 -8.51 -6.56
N GLU A 288 -14.17 -8.18 -5.96
CA GLU A 288 -13.64 -8.91 -4.80
C GLU A 288 -14.62 -8.86 -3.61
N SER A 289 -15.24 -7.70 -3.34
CA SER A 289 -16.25 -7.59 -2.27
C SER A 289 -17.46 -8.47 -2.50
N ILE A 290 -17.91 -8.62 -3.76
CA ILE A 290 -19.03 -9.49 -4.13
C ILE A 290 -18.67 -10.95 -3.89
N ILE A 291 -17.56 -11.44 -4.44
CA ILE A 291 -17.19 -12.85 -4.34
C ILE A 291 -16.78 -13.27 -2.93
N SER A 292 -16.25 -12.34 -2.13
CA SER A 292 -15.87 -12.57 -0.74
C SER A 292 -17.08 -12.68 0.21
N LEU A 293 -18.31 -12.47 -0.27
CA LEU A 293 -19.53 -12.82 0.47
C LEU A 293 -19.77 -14.32 0.56
N ASN A 294 -19.09 -15.11 -0.28
CA ASN A 294 -19.04 -16.56 -0.11
C ASN A 294 -18.11 -16.90 1.06
N THR A 295 -18.64 -17.51 2.10
CA THR A 295 -17.93 -17.83 3.35
C THR A 295 -16.72 -18.78 3.19
N LYS A 296 -16.61 -19.47 2.05
CA LYS A 296 -15.45 -20.30 1.70
C LYS A 296 -14.30 -19.48 1.11
N VAL A 297 -14.54 -18.23 0.77
CA VAL A 297 -13.53 -17.37 0.13
C VAL A 297 -12.69 -16.68 1.20
N LYS A 298 -11.38 -16.88 1.10
CA LYS A 298 -10.36 -16.13 1.83
C LYS A 298 -9.82 -15.03 0.91
N ASP A 299 -10.14 -13.80 1.22
CA ASP A 299 -9.63 -12.62 0.54
C ASP A 299 -8.15 -12.40 0.91
N LEU A 300 -7.27 -12.38 -0.08
CA LEU A 300 -5.85 -12.08 0.10
C LEU A 300 -5.53 -10.60 -0.23
N GLY A 301 -6.46 -9.87 -0.86
CA GLY A 301 -6.25 -8.49 -1.29
C GLY A 301 -5.19 -8.34 -2.40
N GLU A 302 -4.47 -7.23 -2.35
CA GLU A 302 -3.46 -6.84 -3.35
C GLU A 302 -2.08 -7.45 -3.03
N VAL A 303 -1.96 -8.77 -3.10
CA VAL A 303 -0.72 -9.49 -2.79
C VAL A 303 0.00 -9.97 -4.05
N ASN A 304 1.29 -9.73 -4.14
CA ASN A 304 2.12 -10.10 -5.29
C ASN A 304 2.73 -11.51 -5.18
N ILE A 305 1.97 -12.44 -4.58
CA ILE A 305 2.45 -13.80 -4.30
C ILE A 305 2.76 -14.57 -5.59
N PHE A 306 1.96 -14.40 -6.66
CA PHE A 306 2.17 -15.15 -7.90
C PHE A 306 3.47 -14.73 -8.61
N GLU A 307 3.71 -13.43 -8.77
CA GLU A 307 4.95 -12.93 -9.36
C GLU A 307 6.19 -13.36 -8.56
N GLU A 308 6.10 -13.32 -7.23
CA GLU A 308 7.17 -13.81 -6.35
C GLU A 308 7.41 -15.30 -6.54
N SER A 309 6.35 -16.10 -6.65
CA SER A 309 6.43 -17.54 -6.90
C SER A 309 7.05 -17.85 -8.26
N TYR A 310 6.64 -17.09 -9.29
CA TYR A 310 7.22 -17.24 -10.62
C TYR A 310 8.70 -16.87 -10.66
N ARG A 311 9.10 -15.83 -9.94
CA ARG A 311 10.52 -15.45 -9.82
C ARG A 311 11.35 -16.54 -9.13
N GLU A 312 10.83 -17.12 -8.05
CA GLU A 312 11.46 -18.25 -7.35
C GLU A 312 11.55 -19.47 -8.25
N TYR A 313 10.47 -19.81 -8.97
CA TYR A 313 10.45 -20.90 -9.95
C TYR A 313 11.55 -20.76 -11.00
N LYS A 314 11.72 -19.56 -11.58
CA LYS A 314 12.78 -19.29 -12.55
C LYS A 314 14.19 -19.44 -11.94
N GLN A 315 14.38 -19.03 -10.70
CA GLN A 315 15.66 -19.15 -9.99
C GLN A 315 15.97 -20.56 -9.53
N SER A 316 14.95 -21.42 -9.32
CA SER A 316 15.12 -22.81 -8.89
C SER A 316 15.48 -23.76 -10.02
N GLU A 317 15.77 -23.26 -11.21
CA GLU A 317 16.06 -24.06 -12.42
C GLU A 317 14.96 -25.11 -12.68
N LYS A 318 13.72 -24.78 -12.34
CA LYS A 318 12.52 -25.62 -12.50
C LYS A 318 12.52 -26.92 -11.67
N ARG A 319 13.31 -27.00 -10.60
CA ARG A 319 13.36 -28.19 -9.72
C ARG A 319 12.07 -28.43 -8.93
N LYS A 320 11.24 -27.37 -8.77
CA LYS A 320 9.92 -27.43 -8.13
C LYS A 320 8.89 -26.91 -9.12
N SER A 321 7.67 -27.44 -9.06
CA SER A 321 6.60 -26.86 -9.87
C SER A 321 6.21 -25.46 -9.40
N LEU A 322 5.74 -24.64 -10.31
CA LEU A 322 5.28 -23.28 -9.97
C LEU A 322 4.08 -23.33 -9.00
N SER A 323 3.19 -24.30 -9.20
CA SER A 323 2.03 -24.51 -8.31
C SER A 323 2.46 -24.84 -6.88
N GLU A 324 3.43 -25.74 -6.68
CA GLU A 324 3.95 -26.06 -5.34
C GLU A 324 4.51 -24.84 -4.62
N ILE A 325 5.29 -24.02 -5.33
CA ILE A 325 5.84 -22.77 -4.75
C ILE A 325 4.72 -21.80 -4.39
N TYR A 326 3.73 -21.64 -5.27
CA TYR A 326 2.59 -20.75 -5.06
C TYR A 326 1.76 -21.17 -3.84
N TRP A 327 1.32 -22.43 -3.79
CA TRP A 327 0.50 -22.95 -2.68
C TRP A 327 1.26 -22.93 -1.35
N LYS A 328 2.55 -23.23 -1.37
CA LYS A 328 3.38 -23.13 -0.17
C LYS A 328 3.44 -21.70 0.40
N LYS A 329 3.50 -20.69 -0.48
CA LYS A 329 3.52 -19.28 -0.05
C LYS A 329 2.17 -18.81 0.51
N LEU A 330 1.07 -19.41 0.08
CA LEU A 330 -0.26 -19.09 0.58
C LEU A 330 -0.50 -19.61 2.00
N GLU A 331 0.28 -20.59 2.46
CA GLU A 331 0.13 -21.26 3.78
C GLU A 331 -1.31 -21.74 4.04
N ILE A 332 -2.00 -22.22 2.99
CA ILE A 332 -3.36 -22.74 3.07
C ILE A 332 -3.30 -24.25 3.20
N THR A 333 -3.83 -24.74 4.30
CA THR A 333 -3.86 -26.17 4.63
C THR A 333 -5.20 -26.84 4.32
N ASP A 334 -6.29 -26.06 4.24
CA ASP A 334 -7.62 -26.57 3.92
C ASP A 334 -7.89 -26.49 2.42
N SER A 335 -8.03 -27.66 1.79
CA SER A 335 -8.32 -27.82 0.35
C SER A 335 -9.70 -27.27 -0.08
N LYS A 336 -10.60 -26.98 0.86
CA LYS A 336 -11.92 -26.39 0.59
C LYS A 336 -11.91 -24.86 0.57
N THR A 337 -10.82 -24.23 1.01
CA THR A 337 -10.69 -22.78 1.03
C THR A 337 -10.47 -22.25 -0.39
N ILE A 338 -11.32 -21.36 -0.85
CA ILE A 338 -11.15 -20.61 -2.10
C ILE A 338 -10.36 -19.36 -1.79
N THR A 339 -9.36 -19.01 -2.61
CA THR A 339 -8.60 -17.76 -2.41
C THR A 339 -8.90 -16.76 -3.49
N THR A 340 -8.89 -15.46 -3.15
CA THR A 340 -8.81 -14.38 -4.14
C THR A 340 -7.46 -13.72 -4.08
N ASN A 341 -6.91 -13.39 -5.23
CA ASN A 341 -5.68 -12.61 -5.40
C ASN A 341 -5.98 -11.47 -6.36
N LYS A 342 -5.99 -10.24 -5.85
CA LYS A 342 -6.32 -9.04 -6.62
C LYS A 342 -5.07 -8.22 -6.97
N TRP A 343 -3.96 -8.85 -7.27
CA TRP A 343 -2.83 -8.18 -7.89
C TRP A 343 -3.12 -7.93 -9.36
N LEU A 344 -3.55 -6.72 -9.69
CA LEU A 344 -4.11 -6.40 -11.00
C LEU A 344 -3.15 -6.71 -12.17
N PHE A 345 -1.85 -6.50 -11.99
CA PHE A 345 -0.82 -6.81 -12.98
C PHE A 345 -0.59 -8.29 -13.23
N ASN A 346 -1.29 -9.19 -12.50
CA ASN A 346 -1.34 -10.61 -12.86
C ASN A 346 -1.95 -10.85 -14.25
N TYR A 347 -2.57 -9.84 -14.90
CA TYR A 347 -2.97 -9.96 -16.29
C TYR A 347 -1.81 -10.35 -17.21
N GLN A 348 -0.59 -9.85 -16.93
CA GLN A 348 0.61 -10.19 -17.67
C GLN A 348 0.97 -11.68 -17.58
N TYR A 349 0.61 -12.32 -16.49
CA TYR A 349 0.86 -13.72 -16.18
C TYR A 349 -0.34 -14.64 -16.47
N ALA A 350 -1.46 -14.13 -16.99
CA ALA A 350 -2.72 -14.88 -17.09
C ALA A 350 -2.58 -16.21 -17.84
N GLY A 351 -1.80 -16.26 -18.92
CA GLY A 351 -1.54 -17.52 -19.63
C GLY A 351 -0.68 -18.51 -18.85
N ILE A 352 0.29 -18.03 -18.05
CA ILE A 352 1.09 -18.88 -17.17
C ILE A 352 0.24 -19.39 -16.02
N ILE A 353 -0.61 -18.52 -15.43
CA ILE A 353 -1.55 -18.89 -14.36
C ILE A 353 -2.47 -20.02 -14.84
N ALA A 354 -3.09 -19.85 -16.01
CA ALA A 354 -4.01 -20.84 -16.58
C ALA A 354 -3.38 -22.20 -16.82
N LYS A 355 -2.08 -22.24 -17.19
CA LYS A 355 -1.32 -23.48 -17.43
C LYS A 355 -0.72 -24.10 -16.17
N ALA A 356 -0.32 -23.24 -15.19
CA ALA A 356 0.51 -23.69 -14.08
C ALA A 356 -0.27 -23.93 -12.78
N ILE A 357 -1.38 -23.21 -12.56
CA ILE A 357 -2.13 -23.27 -11.30
C ILE A 357 -3.41 -24.11 -11.51
N PRO A 358 -3.48 -25.30 -10.95
CA PRO A 358 -4.68 -26.13 -11.02
C PRO A 358 -5.86 -25.39 -10.42
N ASN A 359 -7.03 -25.55 -11.02
CA ASN A 359 -8.28 -24.89 -10.61
C ASN A 359 -8.22 -23.35 -10.55
N ALA A 360 -7.28 -22.73 -11.29
CA ALA A 360 -7.25 -21.28 -11.40
C ALA A 360 -8.46 -20.74 -12.17
N LYS A 361 -9.08 -19.71 -11.64
CA LYS A 361 -10.09 -18.89 -12.31
C LYS A 361 -9.56 -17.45 -12.38
N ILE A 362 -9.68 -16.81 -13.54
CA ILE A 362 -9.18 -15.48 -13.79
C ILE A 362 -10.35 -14.57 -14.16
N ILE A 363 -10.62 -13.57 -13.35
CA ILE A 363 -11.65 -12.56 -13.63
C ILE A 363 -10.94 -11.32 -14.18
N HIS A 364 -11.06 -11.10 -15.48
CA HIS A 364 -10.56 -9.90 -16.13
C HIS A 364 -11.59 -8.78 -16.00
N CYS A 365 -11.31 -7.83 -15.11
CA CYS A 365 -12.11 -6.64 -14.93
C CYS A 365 -11.67 -5.57 -15.93
N TYR A 366 -12.61 -5.06 -16.72
CA TYR A 366 -12.38 -3.97 -17.66
C TYR A 366 -13.54 -2.97 -17.64
N ARG A 367 -13.27 -1.77 -18.13
CA ARG A 367 -14.19 -0.64 -18.14
C ARG A 367 -14.06 0.11 -19.46
N ASN A 368 -14.99 1.03 -19.77
CA ASN A 368 -14.80 1.95 -20.88
C ASN A 368 -13.37 2.55 -20.86
N PRO A 369 -12.62 2.49 -21.97
CA PRO A 369 -11.21 2.92 -22.00
C PRO A 369 -11.00 4.35 -21.52
N LEU A 370 -11.81 5.30 -22.02
CA LEU A 370 -11.67 6.72 -21.67
C LEU A 370 -11.97 6.97 -20.19
N ASP A 371 -13.01 6.31 -19.67
CA ASP A 371 -13.36 6.40 -18.25
C ASP A 371 -12.29 5.79 -17.34
N ASN A 372 -11.69 4.66 -17.75
CA ASN A 372 -10.61 4.04 -17.00
C ASN A 372 -9.37 4.93 -16.97
N ILE A 373 -8.94 5.39 -18.15
CA ILE A 373 -7.75 6.25 -18.30
C ILE A 373 -7.92 7.54 -17.51
N LEU A 374 -9.04 8.24 -17.66
CA LEU A 374 -9.33 9.47 -16.95
C LEU A 374 -9.41 9.24 -15.42
N SER A 375 -10.09 8.16 -14.99
CA SER A 375 -10.17 7.81 -13.57
C SER A 375 -8.80 7.49 -12.97
N THR A 376 -7.93 6.84 -13.74
CA THR A 376 -6.55 6.51 -13.37
C THR A 376 -5.69 7.76 -13.29
N TYR A 377 -5.78 8.66 -14.27
CA TYR A 377 -5.07 9.95 -14.29
C TYR A 377 -5.47 10.88 -13.14
N ARG A 378 -6.75 10.84 -12.73
CA ARG A 378 -7.28 11.59 -11.58
C ARG A 378 -6.96 10.97 -10.23
N ALA A 379 -6.48 9.74 -10.20
CA ALA A 379 -6.15 9.06 -8.96
C ALA A 379 -4.75 9.46 -8.47
N HIS A 380 -4.66 9.85 -7.22
CA HIS A 380 -3.38 10.08 -6.58
C HIS A 380 -2.79 8.75 -6.09
N PHE A 381 -1.97 8.10 -6.92
CA PHE A 381 -1.18 6.94 -6.48
C PHE A 381 0.09 7.45 -5.79
N ALA A 382 0.30 7.02 -4.55
CA ALA A 382 1.46 7.44 -3.75
C ALA A 382 2.77 6.83 -4.28
N THR A 383 2.72 5.55 -4.70
CA THR A 383 3.86 4.81 -5.27
C THR A 383 3.35 3.82 -6.32
N GLY A 384 4.21 3.46 -7.25
CA GLY A 384 3.82 2.60 -8.37
C GLY A 384 2.90 3.33 -9.37
N ASN A 385 2.48 2.62 -10.39
CA ASN A 385 1.58 3.16 -11.42
C ASN A 385 2.02 4.51 -11.99
N ASN A 386 3.34 4.75 -12.19
CA ASN A 386 3.86 6.05 -12.64
C ASN A 386 3.29 6.46 -14.01
N PHE A 387 2.92 5.51 -14.86
CA PHE A 387 2.22 5.75 -16.13
C PHE A 387 0.90 6.51 -15.95
N SER A 388 0.25 6.37 -14.78
CA SER A 388 -1.01 7.04 -14.48
C SER A 388 -0.94 8.57 -14.49
N SER A 389 0.26 9.12 -14.44
CA SER A 389 0.49 10.57 -14.49
C SER A 389 0.59 11.14 -15.91
N SER A 390 0.44 10.29 -16.94
CA SER A 390 0.35 10.64 -18.35
C SER A 390 -0.88 9.98 -18.97
N LEU A 391 -1.71 10.75 -19.66
CA LEU A 391 -2.88 10.20 -20.38
C LEU A 391 -2.44 9.29 -21.53
N VAL A 392 -1.36 9.65 -22.23
CA VAL A 392 -0.80 8.87 -23.34
C VAL A 392 -0.27 7.53 -22.83
N ASP A 393 0.57 7.56 -21.80
CA ASP A 393 1.15 6.34 -21.22
C ASP A 393 0.06 5.43 -20.63
N SER A 394 -0.97 6.03 -20.02
CA SER A 394 -2.14 5.28 -19.52
C SER A 394 -2.91 4.61 -20.66
N ALA A 395 -3.03 5.27 -21.83
CA ALA A 395 -3.66 4.70 -23.01
C ALA A 395 -2.84 3.56 -23.61
N GLU A 396 -1.50 3.70 -23.65
CA GLU A 396 -0.59 2.65 -24.14
C GLU A 396 -0.67 1.41 -23.24
N VAL A 397 -0.64 1.58 -21.91
CA VAL A 397 -0.80 0.46 -20.95
C VAL A 397 -2.17 -0.18 -21.08
N TYR A 398 -3.23 0.62 -21.28
CA TYR A 398 -4.57 0.09 -21.49
C TYR A 398 -4.64 -0.75 -22.77
N SER A 399 -4.09 -0.27 -23.87
CA SER A 399 -4.07 -0.98 -25.14
C SER A 399 -3.29 -2.29 -25.08
N ASP A 400 -2.10 -2.27 -24.46
CA ASP A 400 -1.28 -3.48 -24.22
C ASP A 400 -2.03 -4.54 -23.40
N GLN A 401 -2.69 -4.09 -22.32
CA GLN A 401 -3.48 -4.98 -21.47
C GLN A 401 -4.70 -5.57 -22.20
N ASP A 402 -5.42 -4.75 -22.97
CA ASP A 402 -6.60 -5.19 -23.72
C ASP A 402 -6.23 -6.21 -24.80
N GLU A 403 -5.14 -5.97 -25.53
CA GLU A 403 -4.64 -6.86 -26.57
C GLU A 403 -4.21 -8.22 -26.01
N ILE A 404 -3.40 -8.21 -24.95
CA ILE A 404 -2.92 -9.47 -24.35
C ILE A 404 -4.06 -10.27 -23.72
N MET A 405 -5.02 -9.60 -23.07
CA MET A 405 -6.17 -10.28 -22.47
C MET A 405 -7.15 -10.84 -23.51
N LYS A 406 -7.33 -10.17 -24.65
CA LYS A 406 -8.06 -10.72 -25.78
C LYS A 406 -7.40 -12.01 -26.30
N THR A 407 -6.09 -12.04 -26.39
CA THR A 407 -5.31 -13.22 -26.79
C THR A 407 -5.48 -14.35 -25.78
N TYR A 408 -5.23 -14.10 -24.50
CA TYR A 408 -5.37 -15.12 -23.46
C TYR A 408 -6.81 -15.65 -23.32
N LYS A 409 -7.82 -14.80 -23.52
CA LYS A 409 -9.21 -15.23 -23.49
C LYS A 409 -9.54 -16.21 -24.61
N LYS A 410 -8.98 -16.05 -25.81
CA LYS A 410 -9.14 -17.02 -26.90
C LYS A 410 -8.47 -18.34 -26.58
N GLU A 411 -7.28 -18.31 -25.98
CA GLU A 411 -6.48 -19.51 -25.63
C GLU A 411 -7.03 -20.27 -24.42
N PHE A 412 -7.53 -19.53 -23.41
CA PHE A 412 -7.92 -20.06 -22.10
C PHE A 412 -9.36 -19.67 -21.70
N LYS A 413 -10.30 -19.78 -22.62
CA LYS A 413 -11.69 -19.32 -22.44
C LYS A 413 -12.41 -19.90 -21.21
N ASP A 414 -12.06 -21.12 -20.81
CA ASP A 414 -12.68 -21.79 -19.65
C ASP A 414 -12.09 -21.32 -18.31
N HIS A 415 -10.89 -20.70 -18.35
CA HIS A 415 -10.21 -20.14 -17.19
C HIS A 415 -10.44 -18.64 -17.01
N ILE A 416 -10.87 -17.91 -18.08
CA ILE A 416 -10.93 -16.44 -18.07
C ILE A 416 -12.37 -15.96 -18.28
N TYR A 417 -12.89 -15.28 -17.28
CA TYR A 417 -14.16 -14.52 -17.35
C TYR A 417 -13.86 -13.04 -17.58
N SER A 418 -14.54 -12.43 -18.58
CA SER A 418 -14.43 -11.00 -18.81
C SER A 418 -15.61 -10.27 -18.19
N LEU A 419 -15.34 -9.47 -17.18
CA LEU A 419 -16.33 -8.71 -16.45
C LEU A 419 -16.25 -7.24 -16.83
N ASN A 420 -17.34 -6.74 -17.41
CA ASN A 420 -17.48 -5.32 -17.74
C ASN A 420 -18.01 -4.55 -16.53
N TYR A 421 -17.21 -3.62 -16.00
CA TYR A 421 -17.59 -2.81 -14.86
C TYR A 421 -18.82 -1.92 -15.13
N ASP A 422 -18.93 -1.36 -16.34
CA ASP A 422 -20.03 -0.45 -16.68
C ASP A 422 -21.37 -1.21 -16.71
N LYS A 423 -21.37 -2.48 -17.18
CA LYS A 423 -22.52 -3.37 -17.07
C LYS A 423 -22.79 -3.79 -15.62
N LEU A 424 -21.74 -4.09 -14.87
CA LEU A 424 -21.88 -4.49 -13.46
C LEU A 424 -22.60 -3.42 -12.63
N VAL A 425 -22.37 -2.14 -12.90
CA VAL A 425 -23.02 -1.05 -12.15
C VAL A 425 -24.40 -0.68 -12.70
N THR A 426 -24.68 -0.92 -13.98
CA THR A 426 -25.98 -0.63 -14.60
C THR A 426 -26.96 -1.80 -14.54
N GLN A 427 -26.44 -3.04 -14.56
CA GLN A 427 -27.22 -4.29 -14.58
C GLN A 427 -26.64 -5.31 -13.57
N PRO A 428 -26.53 -4.95 -12.28
CA PRO A 428 -25.78 -5.75 -11.31
C PRO A 428 -26.30 -7.17 -11.15
N SER A 429 -27.62 -7.36 -11.16
CA SER A 429 -28.22 -8.68 -10.96
C SER A 429 -27.82 -9.68 -12.07
N GLU A 430 -27.81 -9.26 -13.31
CA GLU A 430 -27.48 -10.12 -14.46
C GLU A 430 -25.98 -10.45 -14.51
N GLU A 431 -25.14 -9.42 -14.38
CA GLU A 431 -23.69 -9.59 -14.43
C GLU A 431 -23.17 -10.44 -13.26
N ILE A 432 -23.69 -10.22 -12.04
CA ILE A 432 -23.30 -11.01 -10.88
C ILE A 432 -23.81 -12.45 -11.01
N LYS A 433 -25.04 -12.70 -11.45
CA LYS A 433 -25.56 -14.05 -11.69
C LYS A 433 -24.68 -14.80 -12.69
N SER A 434 -24.31 -14.16 -13.79
CA SER A 434 -23.45 -14.74 -14.82
C SER A 434 -22.07 -15.09 -14.25
N LEU A 435 -21.47 -14.20 -13.45
CA LEU A 435 -20.18 -14.46 -12.78
C LEU A 435 -20.28 -15.65 -11.80
N ILE A 436 -21.29 -15.66 -10.94
CA ILE A 436 -21.50 -16.73 -9.94
C ILE A 436 -21.73 -18.08 -10.61
N HIS A 437 -22.51 -18.12 -11.68
CA HIS A 437 -22.73 -19.33 -12.49
C HIS A 437 -21.41 -19.81 -13.13
N TRP A 438 -20.60 -18.91 -13.71
CA TRP A 438 -19.31 -19.26 -14.30
C TRP A 438 -18.30 -19.81 -13.25
N LEU A 439 -18.38 -19.30 -11.99
CA LEU A 439 -17.59 -19.85 -10.88
C LEU A 439 -18.08 -21.24 -10.43
N GLY A 440 -19.23 -21.71 -10.92
CA GLY A 440 -19.86 -22.97 -10.52
C GLY A 440 -20.50 -22.89 -9.14
N TRP A 441 -20.90 -21.69 -8.70
CA TRP A 441 -21.51 -21.49 -7.38
C TRP A 441 -23.03 -21.37 -7.46
N ASN A 442 -23.70 -21.75 -6.38
CA ASN A 442 -25.14 -21.54 -6.24
C ASN A 442 -25.42 -20.05 -6.02
N TRP A 443 -26.50 -19.56 -6.63
CA TRP A 443 -26.96 -18.19 -6.44
C TRP A 443 -27.40 -17.95 -4.99
N ASN A 444 -27.05 -16.78 -4.46
CA ASN A 444 -27.53 -16.24 -3.20
C ASN A 444 -27.72 -14.73 -3.37
N ASP A 445 -28.88 -14.22 -2.97
CA ASP A 445 -29.20 -12.79 -3.09
C ASP A 445 -28.23 -11.88 -2.29
N LEU A 446 -27.52 -12.46 -1.32
CA LEU A 446 -26.47 -11.77 -0.59
C LEU A 446 -25.39 -11.17 -1.51
N TYR A 447 -25.10 -11.79 -2.66
CA TYR A 447 -24.14 -11.27 -3.64
C TYR A 447 -24.50 -9.89 -4.18
N LEU A 448 -25.77 -9.46 -4.09
CA LEU A 448 -26.24 -8.11 -4.44
C LEU A 448 -25.95 -7.07 -3.34
N SER A 449 -25.40 -7.47 -2.22
CA SER A 449 -25.14 -6.61 -1.06
C SER A 449 -23.67 -6.54 -0.68
N PRO A 450 -22.75 -6.14 -1.58
CA PRO A 450 -21.32 -6.13 -1.34
C PRO A 450 -20.89 -5.22 -0.17
N HIS A 451 -21.73 -4.27 0.23
CA HIS A 451 -21.51 -3.39 1.38
C HIS A 451 -21.60 -4.14 2.73
N LEU A 452 -22.17 -5.35 2.76
CA LEU A 452 -22.21 -6.21 3.95
C LEU A 452 -20.89 -6.95 4.18
N ASN A 453 -20.00 -6.96 3.21
CA ASN A 453 -18.67 -7.55 3.38
C ASN A 453 -17.87 -6.68 4.36
N LYS A 454 -17.67 -7.19 5.57
CA LYS A 454 -16.82 -6.55 6.58
C LYS A 454 -15.37 -6.90 6.25
N ARG A 455 -14.66 -5.95 5.67
CA ARG A 455 -13.20 -6.04 5.50
C ARG A 455 -12.46 -5.69 6.76
#